data_468a59c864387cbc78987916056d91fb
#
_entry.id   468a59c864387cbc78987916056d91fb
#
_cell.length_a   1.000
_cell.length_b   1.000
_cell.length_c   1.000
_cell.angle_alpha   90.00
_cell.angle_beta   90.00
_cell.angle_gamma   90.00
#
_symmetry.space_group_name_H-M   'P 1'
#
loop_
_entity.id
_entity.type
_entity.pdbx_description
1 polymer ?
#
loop_
_entity_poly.entity_id
_entity_poly.type
_entity_poly.pdbx_seq_one_letter_code
_entity_poly.pdbx_strand_id
1 'polypeptide(L)'
;MIFRLALAEKPKHALVLAPTFAEYAAALETVDCEIHRHMLREENDFALTDDVLNAIEPPIDRVFLCQPNNPTGQAADRTLMRRILAKCEAVGARLEVDECFLDFLPDGEAWTMKPELAAHPGLFILKAFTKLYGMAGVRLGYGLCADEDLLARMRRAGQPWAVSSLAQTAGLAALGQTEYVAQVRTLIETERPYLLEGLRALGLRVIEGRANYLLFRADETLGERLEKLGVVVRSCGNYPGLDDSWYRTAVRTRRENDALLAALREAMA
;
A
#
# COMPACT_ATOMS: atom_id res chain seq x y z
N MET A 1 -4.30 -10.72 -7.38
CA MET A 1 -5.69 -10.37 -7.00
C MET A 1 -6.17 -9.20 -7.84
N ILE A 2 -5.46 -8.07 -7.88
CA ILE A 2 -5.84 -6.84 -8.61
C ILE A 2 -6.16 -7.10 -10.08
N PHE A 3 -5.27 -7.75 -10.84
CA PHE A 3 -5.51 -8.12 -12.24
C PHE A 3 -6.78 -8.97 -12.44
N ARG A 4 -7.05 -9.90 -11.51
CA ARG A 4 -8.27 -10.71 -11.57
C ARG A 4 -9.53 -9.87 -11.31
N LEU A 5 -9.45 -8.89 -10.41
CA LEU A 5 -10.51 -7.94 -10.15
C LEU A 5 -10.78 -7.09 -11.41
N ALA A 6 -9.72 -6.52 -12.01
CA ALA A 6 -9.84 -5.75 -13.26
C ALA A 6 -10.48 -6.58 -14.39
N LEU A 7 -10.05 -7.83 -14.59
CA LEU A 7 -10.62 -8.74 -15.59
C LEU A 7 -12.08 -9.11 -15.33
N ALA A 8 -12.48 -9.23 -14.05
CA ALA A 8 -13.85 -9.57 -13.67
C ALA A 8 -14.84 -8.41 -13.84
N GLU A 9 -14.36 -7.19 -13.63
CA GLU A 9 -15.16 -5.97 -13.59
C GLU A 9 -15.09 -5.17 -14.89
N LYS A 10 -13.92 -5.15 -15.56
CA LYS A 10 -13.64 -4.36 -16.77
C LYS A 10 -14.09 -2.90 -16.64
N PRO A 11 -13.60 -2.18 -15.62
CA PRO A 11 -13.97 -0.78 -15.44
C PRO A 11 -13.61 0.06 -16.65
N LYS A 12 -14.29 1.18 -16.84
CA LYS A 12 -14.02 2.11 -17.93
C LYS A 12 -13.23 3.32 -17.48
N HIS A 13 -13.49 3.81 -16.27
CA HIS A 13 -12.84 4.99 -15.71
C HIS A 13 -12.50 4.75 -14.24
N ALA A 14 -11.22 4.72 -13.93
CA ALA A 14 -10.75 4.49 -12.56
C ALA A 14 -10.00 5.70 -12.01
N LEU A 15 -10.30 6.07 -10.78
CA LEU A 15 -9.51 7.03 -10.00
C LEU A 15 -8.45 6.29 -9.20
N VAL A 16 -7.19 6.69 -9.36
CA VAL A 16 -6.03 6.16 -8.65
C VAL A 16 -5.24 7.31 -8.06
N LEU A 17 -4.75 7.19 -6.84
CA LEU A 17 -3.87 8.19 -6.25
C LEU A 17 -2.51 8.25 -6.96
N ALA A 18 -1.82 9.36 -6.87
CA ALA A 18 -0.43 9.52 -7.30
C ALA A 18 0.33 10.41 -6.30
N PRO A 19 1.43 9.94 -5.68
CA PRO A 19 2.02 8.61 -5.86
C PRO A 19 1.25 7.49 -5.14
N THR A 20 1.17 6.31 -5.77
CA THR A 20 0.67 5.06 -5.17
C THR A 20 1.22 3.83 -5.87
N PHE A 21 0.84 2.63 -5.43
CA PHE A 21 1.34 1.37 -5.97
C PHE A 21 1.00 1.20 -7.46
N ALA A 22 2.02 1.00 -8.29
CA ALA A 22 1.91 1.01 -9.75
C ALA A 22 1.02 -0.11 -10.33
N GLU A 23 0.87 -1.23 -9.60
CA GLU A 23 0.11 -2.38 -10.09
C GLU A 23 -1.39 -2.13 -10.24
N TYR A 24 -1.94 -1.07 -9.61
CA TYR A 24 -3.34 -0.69 -9.84
C TYR A 24 -3.51 -0.22 -11.29
N ALA A 25 -2.68 0.73 -11.71
CA ALA A 25 -2.68 1.23 -13.08
C ALA A 25 -2.37 0.10 -14.08
N ALA A 26 -1.33 -0.69 -13.83
CA ALA A 26 -0.94 -1.80 -14.69
C ALA A 26 -2.08 -2.83 -14.88
N ALA A 27 -2.84 -3.14 -13.83
CA ALA A 27 -3.99 -4.04 -13.93
C ALA A 27 -5.15 -3.43 -14.72
N LEU A 28 -5.41 -2.14 -14.54
CA LEU A 28 -6.47 -1.40 -15.24
C LEU A 28 -6.17 -1.25 -16.72
N GLU A 29 -4.91 -1.02 -17.09
CA GLU A 29 -4.45 -0.96 -18.49
C GLU A 29 -4.69 -2.27 -19.25
N THR A 30 -4.67 -3.43 -18.57
CA THR A 30 -4.94 -4.73 -19.22
C THR A 30 -6.40 -4.90 -19.70
N VAL A 31 -7.28 -4.01 -19.29
CA VAL A 31 -8.71 -4.02 -19.63
C VAL A 31 -9.16 -2.73 -20.34
N ASP A 32 -8.21 -1.97 -20.87
CA ASP A 32 -8.45 -0.69 -21.56
C ASP A 32 -9.25 0.33 -20.72
N CYS A 33 -8.95 0.38 -19.40
CA CYS A 33 -9.54 1.34 -18.49
C CYS A 33 -8.83 2.69 -18.56
N GLU A 34 -9.56 3.77 -18.67
CA GLU A 34 -9.02 5.13 -18.56
C GLU A 34 -8.69 5.44 -17.09
N ILE A 35 -7.45 5.88 -16.84
CA ILE A 35 -6.94 6.12 -15.50
C ILE A 35 -6.87 7.60 -15.21
N HIS A 36 -7.69 8.05 -14.27
CA HIS A 36 -7.68 9.38 -13.71
C HIS A 36 -6.80 9.38 -12.45
N ARG A 37 -5.88 10.36 -12.33
CA ARG A 37 -4.97 10.44 -11.18
C ARG A 37 -5.31 11.61 -10.29
N HIS A 38 -5.54 11.32 -9.01
CA HIS A 38 -5.60 12.34 -7.97
C HIS A 38 -4.20 12.52 -7.38
N MET A 39 -3.60 13.70 -7.62
CA MET A 39 -2.24 14.00 -7.18
C MET A 39 -2.20 14.35 -5.70
N LEU A 40 -1.53 13.53 -4.90
CA LEU A 40 -1.21 13.85 -3.52
C LEU A 40 -0.09 14.90 -3.48
N ARG A 41 -0.13 15.81 -2.53
CA ARG A 41 0.74 16.97 -2.49
C ARG A 41 1.87 16.81 -1.47
N GLU A 42 3.10 17.15 -1.89
CA GLU A 42 4.27 17.13 -1.02
C GLU A 42 4.13 18.08 0.18
N GLU A 43 3.46 19.24 0.00
CA GLU A 43 3.30 20.27 1.02
C GLU A 43 2.52 19.79 2.25
N ASN A 44 1.68 18.77 2.09
CA ASN A 44 0.96 18.11 3.19
C ASN A 44 1.41 16.67 3.42
N ASP A 45 2.69 16.38 3.14
CA ASP A 45 3.31 15.07 3.32
C ASP A 45 2.59 13.93 2.57
N PHE A 46 2.03 14.23 1.39
CA PHE A 46 1.24 13.28 0.59
C PHE A 46 0.06 12.64 1.34
N ALA A 47 -0.48 13.33 2.34
CA ALA A 47 -1.67 12.89 3.03
C ALA A 47 -2.89 12.91 2.10
N LEU A 48 -3.74 11.89 2.17
CA LEU A 48 -5.04 11.91 1.53
C LEU A 48 -5.96 12.85 2.31
N THR A 49 -6.54 13.82 1.63
CA THR A 49 -7.42 14.82 2.22
C THR A 49 -8.80 14.82 1.56
N ASP A 50 -9.72 15.65 2.08
CA ASP A 50 -11.10 15.74 1.60
C ASP A 50 -11.23 16.16 0.12
N ASP A 51 -10.19 16.76 -0.45
CA ASP A 51 -10.18 17.20 -1.85
C ASP A 51 -10.33 16.03 -2.84
N VAL A 52 -9.96 14.80 -2.45
CA VAL A 52 -10.21 13.60 -3.26
C VAL A 52 -11.70 13.39 -3.58
N LEU A 53 -12.59 13.84 -2.69
CA LEU A 53 -14.04 13.73 -2.91
C LEU A 53 -14.52 14.48 -4.16
N ASN A 54 -13.82 15.54 -4.54
CA ASN A 54 -14.12 16.32 -5.74
C ASN A 54 -13.70 15.59 -7.04
N ALA A 55 -12.77 14.63 -6.93
CA ALA A 55 -12.35 13.81 -8.07
C ALA A 55 -13.24 12.57 -8.28
N ILE A 56 -14.12 12.25 -7.31
CA ILE A 56 -15.04 11.11 -7.39
C ILE A 56 -16.37 11.60 -7.98
N GLU A 57 -16.40 11.80 -9.29
CA GLU A 57 -17.55 12.23 -10.06
C GLU A 57 -17.69 11.37 -11.33
N PRO A 58 -18.88 11.32 -11.96
CA PRO A 58 -18.99 10.67 -13.25
C PRO A 58 -17.96 11.23 -14.26
N PRO A 59 -17.28 10.41 -15.05
CA PRO A 59 -17.58 9.02 -15.33
C PRO A 59 -16.87 7.97 -14.46
N ILE A 60 -16.25 8.34 -13.33
CA ILE A 60 -15.51 7.41 -12.47
C ILE A 60 -16.43 6.26 -12.01
N ASP A 61 -16.02 5.04 -12.29
CA ASP A 61 -16.72 3.82 -11.89
C ASP A 61 -15.92 2.96 -10.90
N ARG A 62 -14.63 3.30 -10.67
CA ARG A 62 -13.74 2.64 -9.69
C ARG A 62 -12.84 3.65 -9.01
N VAL A 63 -12.58 3.40 -7.72
CA VAL A 63 -11.60 4.17 -6.92
C VAL A 63 -10.68 3.19 -6.22
N PHE A 64 -9.35 3.29 -6.47
CA PHE A 64 -8.32 2.47 -5.83
C PHE A 64 -7.57 3.27 -4.78
N LEU A 65 -7.58 2.79 -3.54
CA LEU A 65 -6.83 3.37 -2.42
C LEU A 65 -5.92 2.33 -1.76
N CYS A 66 -4.71 2.74 -1.42
CA CYS A 66 -3.76 1.94 -0.65
C CYS A 66 -3.71 2.45 0.79
N GLN A 67 -3.93 1.58 1.76
CA GLN A 67 -4.11 1.94 3.17
C GLN A 67 -3.29 1.03 4.09
N PRO A 68 -2.17 1.50 4.67
CA PRO A 68 -1.43 2.73 4.37
C PRO A 68 -0.90 2.79 2.93
N ASN A 69 -0.77 4.01 2.39
CA ASN A 69 -0.37 4.21 1.00
C ASN A 69 1.11 3.85 0.77
N ASN A 70 1.39 3.15 -0.31
CA ASN A 70 2.73 2.86 -0.79
C ASN A 70 3.04 3.79 -2.00
N PRO A 71 4.06 4.67 -1.95
CA PRO A 71 5.25 4.61 -1.08
C PRO A 71 5.23 5.53 0.13
N THR A 72 4.21 6.37 0.33
CA THR A 72 4.23 7.47 1.30
C THR A 72 4.10 7.01 2.76
N GLY A 73 3.51 5.83 2.99
CA GLY A 73 3.19 5.33 4.32
C GLY A 73 2.02 6.05 5.00
N GLN A 74 1.42 7.04 4.35
CA GLN A 74 0.27 7.78 4.88
C GLN A 74 -0.97 6.90 4.98
N ALA A 75 -1.76 7.11 6.02
CA ALA A 75 -3.03 6.42 6.22
C ALA A 75 -4.14 7.45 6.45
N ALA A 76 -5.24 7.26 5.74
CA ALA A 76 -6.46 8.04 5.96
C ALA A 76 -7.25 7.48 7.13
N ASP A 77 -7.83 8.35 7.95
CA ASP A 77 -8.69 7.91 9.04
C ASP A 77 -10.00 7.29 8.51
N ARG A 78 -10.65 6.48 9.34
CA ARG A 78 -11.88 5.78 8.95
C ARG A 78 -13.02 6.76 8.62
N THR A 79 -13.04 7.96 9.17
CA THR A 79 -14.06 8.97 8.88
C THR A 79 -13.96 9.44 7.44
N LEU A 80 -12.76 9.79 6.99
CA LEU A 80 -12.52 10.14 5.59
C LEU A 80 -12.81 8.95 4.66
N MET A 81 -12.35 7.73 5.02
CA MET A 81 -12.59 6.54 4.23
C MET A 81 -14.08 6.22 4.06
N ARG A 82 -14.90 6.42 5.11
CA ARG A 82 -16.38 6.29 5.02
C ARG A 82 -17.00 7.36 4.12
N ARG A 83 -16.50 8.59 4.14
CA ARG A 83 -16.98 9.66 3.25
C ARG A 83 -16.63 9.36 1.80
N ILE A 84 -15.44 8.80 1.53
CA ILE A 84 -15.06 8.33 0.20
C ILE A 84 -15.98 7.20 -0.25
N LEU A 85 -16.24 6.22 0.61
CA LEU A 85 -17.15 5.11 0.30
C LEU A 85 -18.56 5.61 -0.04
N ALA A 86 -19.11 6.49 0.79
CA ALA A 86 -20.42 7.09 0.55
C ALA A 86 -20.46 7.91 -0.76
N LYS A 87 -19.37 8.61 -1.08
CA LYS A 87 -19.27 9.37 -2.34
C LYS A 87 -19.19 8.43 -3.55
N CYS A 88 -18.44 7.33 -3.46
CA CYS A 88 -18.40 6.30 -4.49
C CYS A 88 -19.82 5.74 -4.76
N GLU A 89 -20.54 5.37 -3.71
CA GLU A 89 -21.90 4.86 -3.83
C GLU A 89 -22.85 5.87 -4.47
N ALA A 90 -22.75 7.16 -4.09
CA ALA A 90 -23.58 8.22 -4.63
C ALA A 90 -23.43 8.42 -6.16
N VAL A 91 -22.25 8.10 -6.71
CA VAL A 91 -21.98 8.21 -8.16
C VAL A 91 -22.03 6.85 -8.87
N GLY A 92 -22.32 5.76 -8.15
CA GLY A 92 -22.36 4.40 -8.71
C GLY A 92 -20.98 3.76 -8.92
N ALA A 93 -19.93 4.32 -8.31
CA ALA A 93 -18.58 3.76 -8.33
C ALA A 93 -18.38 2.71 -7.23
N ARG A 94 -17.39 1.83 -7.39
CA ARG A 94 -16.90 0.92 -6.35
C ARG A 94 -15.61 1.45 -5.71
N LEU A 95 -15.39 1.12 -4.43
CA LEU A 95 -14.17 1.44 -3.70
C LEU A 95 -13.35 0.17 -3.45
N GLU A 96 -12.12 0.15 -3.95
CA GLU A 96 -11.12 -0.88 -3.71
C GLU A 96 -10.06 -0.36 -2.74
N VAL A 97 -9.96 -0.99 -1.57
CA VAL A 97 -8.99 -0.61 -0.52
C VAL A 97 -7.95 -1.70 -0.37
N ASP A 98 -6.69 -1.36 -0.67
CA ASP A 98 -5.56 -2.27 -0.45
C ASP A 98 -5.01 -2.10 0.96
N GLU A 99 -5.37 -3.01 1.84
CA GLU A 99 -4.94 -3.06 3.24
C GLU A 99 -3.76 -4.02 3.46
N CYS A 100 -2.93 -4.31 2.44
CA CYS A 100 -1.82 -5.25 2.57
C CYS A 100 -0.75 -4.85 3.59
N PHE A 101 -0.63 -3.57 3.89
CA PHE A 101 0.30 -3.04 4.90
C PHE A 101 -0.36 -2.71 6.25
N LEU A 102 -1.69 -2.75 6.31
CA LEU A 102 -2.42 -2.34 7.50
C LEU A 102 -2.15 -3.25 8.72
N ASP A 103 -1.91 -4.53 8.48
CA ASP A 103 -1.71 -5.52 9.54
C ASP A 103 -0.41 -5.31 10.35
N PHE A 104 0.51 -4.45 9.87
CA PHE A 104 1.68 -4.01 10.62
C PHE A 104 1.35 -3.01 11.74
N LEU A 105 0.20 -2.32 11.65
CA LEU A 105 -0.20 -1.34 12.65
C LEU A 105 -0.73 -2.06 13.91
N PRO A 106 -0.25 -1.69 15.11
CA PRO A 106 -0.78 -2.23 16.36
C PRO A 106 -2.29 -1.95 16.53
N ASP A 107 -2.70 -0.75 16.12
CA ASP A 107 -4.08 -0.26 16.16
C ASP A 107 -4.84 -0.46 14.82
N GLY A 108 -4.40 -1.39 13.98
CA GLY A 108 -4.94 -1.61 12.62
C GLY A 108 -6.46 -1.80 12.56
N GLU A 109 -7.08 -2.34 13.61
CA GLU A 109 -8.54 -2.46 13.70
C GLU A 109 -9.27 -1.10 13.75
N ALA A 110 -8.60 -0.03 14.18
CA ALA A 110 -9.16 1.32 14.13
C ALA A 110 -9.17 1.91 12.69
N TRP A 111 -8.35 1.37 11.78
CA TRP A 111 -8.11 1.90 10.44
C TRP A 111 -8.74 1.06 9.32
N THR A 112 -9.05 -0.21 9.57
CA THR A 112 -9.61 -1.12 8.57
C THR A 112 -11.03 -0.74 8.19
N MET A 113 -11.37 -0.95 6.92
CA MET A 113 -12.73 -0.82 6.39
C MET A 113 -13.56 -2.12 6.51
N LYS A 114 -13.02 -3.18 7.13
CA LYS A 114 -13.75 -4.45 7.31
C LYS A 114 -15.14 -4.31 7.94
N PRO A 115 -15.34 -3.46 8.98
CA PRO A 115 -16.68 -3.30 9.57
C PRO A 115 -17.75 -2.79 8.59
N GLU A 116 -17.34 -2.13 7.52
CA GLU A 116 -18.26 -1.57 6.52
C GLU A 116 -18.70 -2.60 5.47
N LEU A 117 -17.99 -3.73 5.31
CA LEU A 117 -18.22 -4.70 4.23
C LEU A 117 -19.64 -5.22 4.13
N ALA A 118 -20.26 -5.55 5.27
CA ALA A 118 -21.59 -6.19 5.26
C ALA A 118 -22.69 -5.25 4.74
N ALA A 119 -22.55 -3.94 4.96
CA ALA A 119 -23.54 -2.94 4.56
C ALA A 119 -23.25 -2.36 3.16
N HIS A 120 -22.02 -2.53 2.64
CA HIS A 120 -21.55 -1.86 1.43
C HIS A 120 -21.01 -2.86 0.38
N PRO A 121 -21.86 -3.46 -0.46
CA PRO A 121 -21.44 -4.41 -1.50
C PRO A 121 -20.48 -3.80 -2.53
N GLY A 122 -20.46 -2.47 -2.66
CA GLY A 122 -19.51 -1.71 -3.49
C GLY A 122 -18.09 -1.62 -2.92
N LEU A 123 -17.86 -2.10 -1.69
CA LEU A 123 -16.52 -2.10 -1.07
C LEU A 123 -15.80 -3.43 -1.33
N PHE A 124 -14.55 -3.35 -1.77
CA PHE A 124 -13.64 -4.49 -1.89
C PHE A 124 -12.35 -4.22 -1.12
N ILE A 125 -11.94 -5.14 -0.25
CA ILE A 125 -10.70 -5.03 0.52
C ILE A 125 -9.71 -6.09 0.06
N LEU A 126 -8.47 -5.65 -0.24
CA LEU A 126 -7.34 -6.49 -0.60
C LEU A 126 -6.46 -6.75 0.62
N LYS A 127 -6.04 -8.00 0.80
CA LYS A 127 -5.12 -8.45 1.84
C LYS A 127 -4.09 -9.40 1.27
N ALA A 128 -2.88 -9.42 1.85
CA ALA A 128 -1.81 -10.29 1.38
C ALA A 128 -0.97 -10.88 2.51
N PHE A 129 -0.58 -12.13 2.37
CA PHE A 129 0.42 -12.79 3.22
C PHE A 129 1.85 -12.37 2.87
N THR A 130 2.03 -11.73 1.73
CA THR A 130 3.31 -11.30 1.17
C THR A 130 4.12 -10.42 2.12
N LYS A 131 3.43 -9.54 2.86
CA LYS A 131 4.05 -8.45 3.64
C LYS A 131 4.30 -8.88 5.08
N LEU A 132 3.28 -8.91 5.92
CA LEU A 132 3.39 -9.21 7.34
C LEU A 132 4.07 -10.57 7.61
N TYR A 133 3.68 -11.60 6.88
CA TYR A 133 4.24 -12.95 7.05
C TYR A 133 5.51 -13.22 6.23
N GLY A 134 6.03 -12.25 5.50
CA GLY A 134 7.26 -12.40 4.71
C GLY A 134 7.18 -13.44 3.57
N MET A 135 5.97 -13.82 3.14
CA MET A 135 5.73 -14.94 2.22
C MET A 135 5.59 -14.48 0.75
N ALA A 136 6.50 -13.63 0.28
CA ALA A 136 6.43 -13.06 -1.07
C ALA A 136 6.45 -14.13 -2.17
N GLY A 137 7.29 -15.16 -2.04
CA GLY A 137 7.43 -16.24 -3.01
C GLY A 137 6.24 -17.20 -3.07
N VAL A 138 5.44 -17.30 -2.01
CA VAL A 138 4.26 -18.18 -1.92
C VAL A 138 3.09 -17.70 -2.77
N ARG A 139 3.04 -16.42 -3.11
CA ARG A 139 2.03 -15.79 -3.97
C ARG A 139 0.61 -15.92 -3.41
N LEU A 140 0.43 -15.70 -2.11
CA LEU A 140 -0.84 -15.81 -1.41
C LEU A 140 -1.40 -14.44 -1.00
N GLY A 141 -2.67 -14.24 -1.26
CA GLY A 141 -3.46 -13.08 -0.84
C GLY A 141 -4.95 -13.37 -1.01
N TYR A 142 -5.79 -12.54 -0.44
CA TYR A 142 -7.23 -12.68 -0.49
C TYR A 142 -7.94 -11.34 -0.63
N GLY A 143 -9.18 -11.39 -1.10
CA GLY A 143 -10.09 -10.25 -1.15
C GLY A 143 -11.30 -10.50 -0.28
N LEU A 144 -11.84 -9.45 0.30
CA LEU A 144 -13.06 -9.44 1.08
C LEU A 144 -14.09 -8.54 0.39
N CYS A 145 -15.29 -9.05 0.17
CA CYS A 145 -16.40 -8.32 -0.45
C CYS A 145 -17.71 -8.97 -0.07
N ALA A 146 -18.78 -8.20 0.09
CA ALA A 146 -20.14 -8.71 0.30
C ALA A 146 -20.87 -9.03 -1.02
N ASP A 147 -20.37 -8.57 -2.18
CA ASP A 147 -20.94 -8.87 -3.51
C ASP A 147 -20.55 -10.29 -3.96
N GLU A 148 -21.43 -11.26 -3.76
CA GLU A 148 -21.20 -12.66 -4.16
C GLU A 148 -21.09 -12.84 -5.68
N ASP A 149 -21.80 -12.01 -6.46
CA ASP A 149 -21.73 -12.04 -7.92
C ASP A 149 -20.36 -11.57 -8.42
N LEU A 150 -19.80 -10.53 -7.82
CA LEU A 150 -18.41 -10.12 -8.08
C LEU A 150 -17.44 -11.26 -7.77
N LEU A 151 -17.56 -11.89 -6.60
CA LEU A 151 -16.70 -13.00 -6.23
C LEU A 151 -16.82 -14.17 -7.20
N ALA A 152 -18.03 -14.46 -7.70
CA ALA A 152 -18.26 -15.48 -8.72
C ALA A 152 -17.62 -15.08 -10.07
N ARG A 153 -17.74 -13.83 -10.51
CA ARG A 153 -17.04 -13.31 -11.71
C ARG A 153 -15.53 -13.40 -11.58
N MET A 154 -14.97 -13.02 -10.41
CA MET A 154 -13.54 -13.10 -10.14
C MET A 154 -13.02 -14.55 -10.17
N ARG A 155 -13.81 -15.53 -9.70
CA ARG A 155 -13.45 -16.94 -9.82
C ARG A 155 -13.37 -17.38 -11.29
N ARG A 156 -14.29 -16.92 -12.12
CA ARG A 156 -14.31 -17.21 -13.58
C ARG A 156 -13.22 -16.47 -14.37
N ALA A 157 -12.84 -15.27 -13.94
CA ALA A 157 -11.84 -14.44 -14.60
C ALA A 157 -10.38 -14.95 -14.42
N GLY A 158 -10.17 -15.94 -13.58
CA GLY A 158 -8.84 -16.50 -13.31
C GLY A 158 -8.72 -17.96 -13.71
N GLN A 159 -7.47 -18.43 -13.75
CA GLN A 159 -7.18 -19.85 -13.99
C GLN A 159 -7.74 -20.74 -12.86
N PRO A 160 -8.20 -21.96 -13.17
CA PRO A 160 -8.45 -22.98 -12.15
C PRO A 160 -7.20 -23.23 -11.30
N TRP A 161 -7.41 -23.66 -10.05
CA TRP A 161 -6.29 -24.03 -9.14
C TRP A 161 -5.25 -22.93 -8.92
N ALA A 162 -5.68 -21.66 -8.92
CA ALA A 162 -4.80 -20.49 -8.84
C ALA A 162 -3.95 -20.44 -7.57
N VAL A 163 -4.41 -21.07 -6.49
CA VAL A 163 -3.67 -21.15 -5.21
C VAL A 163 -3.14 -22.57 -5.06
N SER A 164 -1.80 -22.71 -5.05
CA SER A 164 -1.16 -24.03 -4.88
C SER A 164 -1.43 -24.62 -3.49
N SER A 165 -1.37 -25.94 -3.36
CA SER A 165 -1.52 -26.61 -2.05
C SER A 165 -0.46 -26.16 -1.05
N LEU A 166 0.77 -25.88 -1.51
CA LEU A 166 1.83 -25.32 -0.66
C LEU A 166 1.43 -23.94 -0.11
N ALA A 167 0.86 -23.09 -0.95
CA ALA A 167 0.39 -21.76 -0.53
C ALA A 167 -0.77 -21.86 0.48
N GLN A 168 -1.70 -22.78 0.26
CA GLN A 168 -2.80 -23.04 1.20
C GLN A 168 -2.28 -23.49 2.56
N THR A 169 -1.40 -24.49 2.59
CA THR A 169 -0.79 -25.01 3.83
C THR A 169 0.00 -23.93 4.56
N ALA A 170 0.84 -23.16 3.83
CA ALA A 170 1.60 -22.06 4.42
C ALA A 170 0.69 -20.97 4.98
N GLY A 171 -0.41 -20.63 4.27
CA GLY A 171 -1.38 -19.64 4.74
C GLY A 171 -2.09 -20.05 6.03
N LEU A 172 -2.53 -21.31 6.11
CA LEU A 172 -3.14 -21.86 7.33
C LEU A 172 -2.17 -21.82 8.50
N ALA A 173 -0.92 -22.23 8.29
CA ALA A 173 0.11 -22.17 9.32
C ALA A 173 0.40 -20.72 9.76
N ALA A 174 0.46 -19.79 8.82
CA ALA A 174 0.71 -18.36 9.09
C ALA A 174 -0.39 -17.73 9.95
N LEU A 175 -1.66 -18.05 9.70
CA LEU A 175 -2.79 -17.52 10.48
C LEU A 175 -2.73 -17.90 11.96
N GLY A 176 -2.07 -19.01 12.31
CA GLY A 176 -1.84 -19.45 13.69
C GLY A 176 -0.68 -18.72 14.39
N GLN A 177 0.12 -17.92 13.68
CA GLN A 177 1.36 -17.31 14.21
C GLN A 177 1.09 -15.96 14.90
N THR A 178 0.23 -15.94 15.89
CA THR A 178 -0.18 -14.71 16.61
C THR A 178 0.98 -14.05 17.37
N GLU A 179 1.88 -14.85 17.95
CA GLU A 179 3.08 -14.35 18.63
C GLU A 179 4.04 -13.66 17.65
N TYR A 180 4.29 -14.27 16.48
CA TYR A 180 5.09 -13.64 15.43
C TYR A 180 4.51 -12.28 15.01
N VAL A 181 3.20 -12.20 14.81
CA VAL A 181 2.51 -10.93 14.46
C VAL A 181 2.73 -9.88 15.54
N ALA A 182 2.59 -10.26 16.82
CA ALA A 182 2.83 -9.36 17.94
C ALA A 182 4.29 -8.87 17.98
N GLN A 183 5.26 -9.77 17.80
CA GLN A 183 6.69 -9.42 17.74
C GLN A 183 7.01 -8.45 16.59
N VAL A 184 6.45 -8.68 15.40
CA VAL A 184 6.65 -7.78 14.25
C VAL A 184 6.06 -6.40 14.54
N ARG A 185 4.87 -6.32 15.11
CA ARG A 185 4.25 -5.03 15.48
C ARG A 185 5.08 -4.27 16.50
N THR A 186 5.55 -4.93 17.55
CA THR A 186 6.44 -4.35 18.57
C THR A 186 7.74 -3.84 17.95
N LEU A 187 8.33 -4.63 17.03
CA LEU A 187 9.53 -4.19 16.30
C LEU A 187 9.27 -2.89 15.53
N ILE A 188 8.19 -2.86 14.73
CA ILE A 188 7.87 -1.66 13.95
C ILE A 188 7.57 -0.46 14.85
N GLU A 189 6.84 -0.65 15.93
CA GLU A 189 6.51 0.40 16.90
C GLU A 189 7.75 0.99 17.55
N THR A 190 8.75 0.17 17.84
CA THR A 190 10.03 0.59 18.45
C THR A 190 11.01 1.17 17.42
N GLU A 191 11.16 0.50 16.29
CA GLU A 191 12.24 0.81 15.35
C GLU A 191 11.86 1.91 14.34
N ARG A 192 10.58 2.10 14.05
CA ARG A 192 10.16 3.16 13.12
C ARG A 192 10.48 4.56 13.62
N PRO A 193 10.16 4.95 14.89
CA PRO A 193 10.57 6.23 15.42
C PRO A 193 12.09 6.40 15.44
N TYR A 194 12.82 5.38 15.85
CA TYR A 194 14.28 5.40 15.85
C TYR A 194 14.88 5.70 14.47
N LEU A 195 14.42 4.99 13.44
CA LEU A 195 14.89 5.20 12.07
C LEU A 195 14.47 6.58 11.53
N LEU A 196 13.25 7.02 11.83
CA LEU A 196 12.74 8.34 11.47
C LEU A 196 13.62 9.46 12.03
N GLU A 197 13.91 9.40 13.32
CA GLU A 197 14.81 10.38 13.99
C GLU A 197 16.23 10.33 13.43
N GLY A 198 16.76 9.13 13.19
CA GLY A 198 18.08 8.95 12.58
C GLY A 198 18.19 9.57 11.19
N LEU A 199 17.19 9.40 10.34
CA LEU A 199 17.14 10.02 9.00
C LEU A 199 17.02 11.55 9.10
N ARG A 200 16.17 12.06 9.99
CA ARG A 200 16.00 13.50 10.24
C ARG A 200 17.29 14.15 10.76
N ALA A 201 18.02 13.44 11.63
CA ALA A 201 19.32 13.91 12.16
C ALA A 201 20.41 14.02 11.08
N LEU A 202 20.25 13.33 9.95
CA LEU A 202 21.10 13.48 8.75
C LEU A 202 20.66 14.65 7.85
N GLY A 203 19.67 15.43 8.25
CA GLY A 203 19.13 16.55 7.46
C GLY A 203 18.18 16.14 6.34
N LEU A 204 17.77 14.87 6.28
CA LEU A 204 16.85 14.38 5.25
C LEU A 204 15.40 14.80 5.54
N ARG A 205 14.64 15.18 4.50
CA ARG A 205 13.20 15.30 4.59
C ARG A 205 12.60 13.89 4.61
N VAL A 206 11.86 13.57 5.65
CA VAL A 206 11.22 12.25 5.82
C VAL A 206 9.73 12.43 6.00
N ILE A 207 8.97 11.67 5.23
CA ILE A 207 7.50 11.62 5.35
C ILE A 207 7.13 10.69 6.51
N GLU A 208 6.44 11.24 7.50
CA GLU A 208 6.01 10.50 8.68
C GLU A 208 4.72 9.72 8.40
N GLY A 209 4.87 8.54 7.80
CA GLY A 209 3.78 7.61 7.57
C GLY A 209 3.57 6.61 8.72
N ARG A 210 2.63 5.69 8.58
CA ARG A 210 2.30 4.65 9.58
C ARG A 210 2.76 3.24 9.18
N ALA A 211 3.22 3.05 7.94
CA ALA A 211 3.65 1.76 7.43
C ALA A 211 4.99 1.29 8.02
N ASN A 212 5.37 0.05 7.69
CA ASN A 212 6.66 -0.54 8.04
C ASN A 212 7.82 -0.07 7.14
N TYR A 213 7.69 1.12 6.57
CA TYR A 213 8.69 1.79 5.74
C TYR A 213 8.56 3.30 5.90
N LEU A 214 9.62 4.01 5.51
CA LEU A 214 9.70 5.47 5.47
C LEU A 214 10.03 5.94 4.06
N LEU A 215 9.34 6.96 3.56
CA LEU A 215 9.67 7.70 2.36
C LEU A 215 10.52 8.90 2.75
N PHE A 216 11.63 9.11 2.07
CA PHE A 216 12.53 10.25 2.35
C PHE A 216 13.09 10.84 1.06
N ARG A 217 13.48 12.11 1.13
CA ARG A 217 14.08 12.83 0.01
C ARG A 217 15.57 13.04 0.24
N ALA A 218 16.37 12.83 -0.80
CA ALA A 218 17.81 13.02 -0.81
C ALA A 218 18.28 13.40 -2.23
N ASP A 219 19.58 13.51 -2.42
CA ASP A 219 20.21 13.68 -3.73
C ASP A 219 19.89 12.49 -4.67
N GLU A 220 19.65 12.75 -5.95
CA GLU A 220 19.24 11.75 -6.95
C GLU A 220 20.27 10.62 -7.15
N THR A 221 21.55 10.86 -6.84
CA THR A 221 22.63 9.88 -6.95
C THR A 221 22.86 9.08 -5.66
N LEU A 222 22.11 9.35 -4.59
CA LEU A 222 22.30 8.68 -3.29
C LEU A 222 22.16 7.16 -3.41
N GLY A 223 21.22 6.67 -4.21
CA GLY A 223 21.01 5.24 -4.43
C GLY A 223 22.27 4.52 -4.95
N GLU A 224 22.95 5.10 -5.94
CA GLU A 224 24.17 4.56 -6.51
C GLU A 224 25.34 4.58 -5.52
N ARG A 225 25.43 5.62 -4.69
CA ARG A 225 26.46 5.72 -3.64
C ARG A 225 26.26 4.68 -2.54
N LEU A 226 25.01 4.45 -2.12
CA LEU A 226 24.67 3.42 -1.14
C LEU A 226 24.95 2.01 -1.67
N GLU A 227 24.66 1.76 -2.95
CA GLU A 227 24.90 0.46 -3.57
C GLU A 227 26.40 0.09 -3.54
N LYS A 228 27.30 1.06 -3.78
CA LYS A 228 28.76 0.88 -3.66
C LYS A 228 29.20 0.52 -2.23
N LEU A 229 28.40 0.91 -1.22
CA LEU A 229 28.59 0.55 0.19
C LEU A 229 27.86 -0.76 0.59
N GLY A 230 27.26 -1.46 -0.38
CA GLY A 230 26.53 -2.70 -0.14
C GLY A 230 25.13 -2.52 0.48
N VAL A 231 24.57 -1.30 0.44
CA VAL A 231 23.27 -0.96 0.96
C VAL A 231 22.34 -0.54 -0.19
N VAL A 232 21.13 -1.14 -0.25
CA VAL A 232 20.15 -0.83 -1.29
C VAL A 232 18.90 -0.23 -0.66
N VAL A 233 18.49 0.93 -1.17
CA VAL A 233 17.22 1.58 -0.89
C VAL A 233 16.34 1.58 -2.13
N ARG A 234 15.03 1.64 -1.99
CA ARG A 234 14.12 1.69 -3.13
C ARG A 234 14.05 3.11 -3.70
N SER A 235 14.58 3.35 -4.91
CA SER A 235 14.29 4.58 -5.67
C SER A 235 12.78 4.64 -6.00
N CYS A 236 12.18 5.81 -5.82
CA CYS A 236 10.76 6.06 -6.04
C CYS A 236 10.48 6.97 -7.25
N GLY A 237 11.48 7.31 -8.06
CA GLY A 237 11.33 8.17 -9.24
C GLY A 237 10.37 7.61 -10.32
N ASN A 238 10.09 6.31 -10.28
CA ASN A 238 9.12 5.69 -11.17
C ASN A 238 7.64 5.81 -10.70
N TYR A 239 7.37 6.43 -9.56
CA TYR A 239 6.02 6.70 -9.11
C TYR A 239 5.53 8.04 -9.68
N PRO A 240 4.38 8.11 -10.38
CA PRO A 240 3.81 9.39 -10.78
C PRO A 240 3.68 10.33 -9.57
N GLY A 241 4.17 11.56 -9.69
CA GLY A 241 4.18 12.55 -8.61
C GLY A 241 5.42 12.55 -7.72
N LEU A 242 6.39 11.65 -7.99
CA LEU A 242 7.72 11.67 -7.38
C LEU A 242 8.80 11.78 -8.46
N ASP A 243 9.99 12.20 -8.07
CA ASP A 243 11.20 12.25 -8.89
C ASP A 243 12.30 11.33 -8.32
N ASP A 244 13.46 11.27 -8.96
CA ASP A 244 14.57 10.40 -8.58
C ASP A 244 15.23 10.80 -7.25
N SER A 245 14.85 11.94 -6.67
CA SER A 245 15.30 12.35 -5.33
C SER A 245 14.55 11.63 -4.19
N TRP A 246 13.48 10.89 -4.48
CA TRP A 246 12.69 10.19 -3.50
C TRP A 246 13.09 8.72 -3.35
N TYR A 247 13.29 8.32 -2.11
CA TYR A 247 13.68 6.96 -1.74
C TYR A 247 12.77 6.40 -0.65
N ARG A 248 12.57 5.09 -0.66
CA ARG A 248 11.86 4.37 0.39
C ARG A 248 12.76 3.33 1.03
N THR A 249 12.81 3.31 2.36
CA THR A 249 13.48 2.27 3.13
C THR A 249 12.51 1.52 4.03
N ALA A 250 12.76 0.22 4.25
CA ALA A 250 12.00 -0.57 5.21
C ALA A 250 12.49 -0.30 6.63
N VAL A 251 11.55 -0.32 7.59
CA VAL A 251 11.88 -0.41 9.01
C VAL A 251 12.30 -1.86 9.30
N ARG A 252 13.50 -2.04 9.88
CA ARG A 252 14.11 -3.33 10.14
C ARG A 252 14.55 -3.45 11.61
N THR A 253 15.38 -4.46 11.91
CA THR A 253 15.98 -4.58 13.24
C THR A 253 16.94 -3.42 13.52
N ARG A 254 17.19 -3.11 14.80
CA ARG A 254 18.13 -2.07 15.23
C ARG A 254 19.46 -2.16 14.50
N ARG A 255 20.06 -3.33 14.46
CA ARG A 255 21.34 -3.57 13.78
C ARG A 255 21.31 -3.18 12.30
N GLU A 256 20.24 -3.51 11.60
CA GLU A 256 20.11 -3.19 10.16
C GLU A 256 19.80 -1.72 9.95
N ASN A 257 19.01 -1.09 10.83
CA ASN A 257 18.75 0.35 10.80
C ASN A 257 20.03 1.15 11.08
N ASP A 258 20.86 0.71 12.03
CA ASP A 258 22.17 1.33 12.31
C ASP A 258 23.11 1.22 11.11
N ALA A 259 23.14 0.06 10.44
CA ALA A 259 23.95 -0.13 9.23
C ALA A 259 23.50 0.82 8.10
N LEU A 260 22.20 0.97 7.90
CA LEU A 260 21.66 1.94 6.93
C LEU A 260 22.06 3.37 7.29
N LEU A 261 21.88 3.79 8.54
CA LEU A 261 22.21 5.16 8.98
C LEU A 261 23.71 5.44 8.88
N ALA A 262 24.57 4.45 9.13
CA ALA A 262 26.02 4.58 8.95
C ALA A 262 26.37 4.75 7.46
N ALA A 263 25.83 3.91 6.58
CA ALA A 263 26.03 4.01 5.15
C ALA A 263 25.53 5.35 4.56
N LEU A 264 24.39 5.85 5.06
CA LEU A 264 23.86 7.15 4.66
C LEU A 264 24.82 8.29 5.05
N ARG A 265 25.39 8.28 6.28
CA ARG A 265 26.39 9.28 6.68
C ARG A 265 27.61 9.27 5.77
N GLU A 266 28.12 8.09 5.43
CA GLU A 266 29.26 7.94 4.55
C GLU A 266 28.94 8.37 3.11
N ALA A 267 27.79 7.98 2.59
CA ALA A 267 27.37 8.34 1.25
C ALA A 267 27.04 9.84 1.07
N MET A 268 26.72 10.56 2.14
CA MET A 268 26.39 11.99 2.13
C MET A 268 27.57 12.90 2.51
N ALA A 269 28.69 12.34 2.99
CA ALA A 269 29.90 13.08 3.27
C ALA A 269 30.67 13.46 1.98
#